data_409e76bdf310fc67855d3cc1e1d0d76c
#
_entry.id   409e76bdf310fc67855d3cc1e1d0d76c
#
_cell.length_a   1.000
_cell.length_b   1.000
_cell.length_c   1.000
_cell.angle_alpha   90.00
_cell.angle_beta   90.00
_cell.angle_gamma   90.00
#
_symmetry.space_group_name_H-M   'P 1'
#
loop_
_entity.id
_entity.type
_entity.pdbx_description
1 polymer ?
#
loop_
_entity_poly.entity_id
_entity_poly.type
_entity_poly.pdbx_seq_one_letter_code
_entity_poly.pdbx_strand_id
1 'polypeptide(L)'
;IAGVIPKNTEKLLLKKTGKKSKEKASSRTADDRSNKLSLSVVETPQSIRIETGIISAYIPRQGDFLIDSLFREGVKVGEKARLVCNTQSEPVLENTSQIAFTNYTGTLTSATVERTGKVRTLVKLEGTHRSETGREWLPFVVRLYFYAGSEQIKIVHSFVYDGDQNKDFIRSLGIRMDAPMREALYNRHVAFSCADGGVWSEPVQPLAGRRKLTLGKEDTLSLQQQQMDGKRIPPYEAFDGKNRDLLDNWASWNDYRLSQLSADAFSIRKRANDNNPWIGTFSGTRSGGYAFVGDITGGLGLCLHDFWQSYPSSLEISGAKTSSATITAWLWSPEGEPMDLRHYDNVAHDLNASYEDVQEGMSTPYGIARTTTLTLIPQKGYAGKEAFADVAESLSEPGILLPTPDYLHAQQAFGV
;
A
#
# COMPACT_ATOMS: atom_id res chain seq x y z
N ILE A 1 10.31 -18.55 -10.22
CA ILE A 1 9.84 -17.92 -11.45
C ILE A 1 9.16 -16.62 -11.03
N ALA A 2 9.50 -15.51 -11.68
CA ALA A 2 8.88 -14.22 -11.48
C ALA A 2 8.54 -13.64 -12.86
N GLY A 3 7.38 -13.03 -12.98
CA GLY A 3 6.89 -12.44 -14.22
C GLY A 3 5.40 -12.15 -14.14
N VAL A 4 4.88 -11.43 -15.12
CA VAL A 4 3.45 -11.18 -15.27
C VAL A 4 2.82 -12.36 -15.98
N ILE A 5 1.83 -12.99 -15.34
CA ILE A 5 1.04 -14.07 -15.94
C ILE A 5 -0.24 -13.45 -16.51
N PRO A 6 -0.54 -13.61 -17.81
CA PRO A 6 -1.79 -13.10 -18.37
C PRO A 6 -3.03 -13.65 -17.65
N LYS A 7 -4.06 -12.82 -17.44
CA LYS A 7 -5.37 -13.22 -16.93
C LYS A 7 -5.90 -14.37 -17.84
N ASN A 8 -6.45 -15.40 -17.24
CA ASN A 8 -6.94 -16.62 -17.90
C ASN A 8 -5.86 -17.58 -18.46
N THR A 9 -4.65 -17.57 -17.91
CA THR A 9 -3.63 -18.56 -18.25
C THR A 9 -3.93 -19.88 -17.54
N GLU A 10 -4.39 -20.88 -18.25
CA GLU A 10 -4.70 -22.21 -17.69
C GLU A 10 -3.43 -23.06 -17.48
N LYS A 11 -2.39 -22.85 -18.28
CA LYS A 11 -1.18 -23.67 -18.24
C LYS A 11 0.06 -22.88 -18.64
N LEU A 12 1.11 -22.99 -17.84
CA LEU A 12 2.45 -22.49 -18.17
C LEU A 12 3.40 -23.67 -18.39
N LEU A 13 4.11 -23.65 -19.54
CA LEU A 13 5.14 -24.62 -19.85
C LEU A 13 6.54 -24.04 -19.57
N LEU A 14 7.30 -24.68 -18.69
CA LEU A 14 8.71 -24.36 -18.47
C LEU A 14 9.53 -25.03 -19.58
N LYS A 15 10.15 -24.23 -20.46
CA LYS A 15 11.14 -24.73 -21.41
C LYS A 15 12.56 -24.48 -20.87
N LYS A 16 13.36 -25.54 -20.76
CA LYS A 16 14.80 -25.40 -20.54
C LYS A 16 15.42 -24.93 -21.86
N THR A 17 15.89 -23.68 -21.93
CA THR A 17 16.66 -23.20 -23.08
C THR A 17 18.04 -23.83 -23.04
N GLY A 18 18.22 -24.89 -23.82
CA GLY A 18 19.56 -25.47 -24.10
C GLY A 18 20.41 -24.47 -24.88
N LYS A 19 21.74 -24.64 -24.84
CA LYS A 19 22.71 -23.85 -25.60
C LYS A 19 22.30 -23.77 -27.08
N LYS A 20 22.24 -22.53 -27.56
CA LYS A 20 22.11 -22.05 -28.95
C LYS A 20 22.04 -23.13 -30.05
N SER A 21 20.85 -23.43 -30.54
CA SER A 21 20.66 -23.86 -31.90
C SER A 21 20.45 -22.61 -32.76
N LYS A 22 21.28 -22.45 -33.79
CA LYS A 22 21.11 -21.45 -34.84
C LYS A 22 19.90 -21.84 -35.69
N GLU A 23 18.70 -21.46 -35.34
CA GLU A 23 17.59 -21.44 -36.26
C GLU A 23 17.26 -19.98 -36.62
N LYS A 24 17.32 -19.69 -37.92
CA LYS A 24 16.88 -18.42 -38.47
C LYS A 24 15.38 -18.28 -38.23
N ALA A 25 15.02 -17.50 -37.21
CA ALA A 25 13.66 -17.00 -37.09
C ALA A 25 13.53 -15.72 -37.91
N SER A 26 12.54 -15.68 -38.77
CA SER A 26 12.15 -14.51 -39.58
C SER A 26 11.88 -13.32 -38.68
N SER A 27 12.61 -12.25 -38.91
CA SER A 27 12.49 -10.96 -38.26
C SER A 27 11.11 -10.34 -38.50
N ARG A 28 10.35 -10.14 -37.42
CA ARG A 28 9.42 -9.00 -37.28
C ARG A 28 9.17 -8.71 -35.78
N THR A 29 9.68 -7.57 -35.31
CA THR A 29 9.17 -6.78 -34.17
C THR A 29 9.25 -7.31 -32.74
N ALA A 30 10.24 -8.15 -32.39
CA ALA A 30 10.50 -8.49 -30.99
C ALA A 30 11.57 -7.61 -30.30
N ASP A 31 12.40 -6.90 -31.08
CA ASP A 31 13.59 -6.21 -30.56
C ASP A 31 13.29 -4.87 -29.85
N ASP A 32 12.20 -4.19 -30.22
CA ASP A 32 11.88 -2.89 -29.62
C ASP A 32 11.14 -3.01 -28.27
N ARG A 33 10.54 -4.18 -27.97
CA ARG A 33 9.91 -4.47 -26.68
C ARG A 33 10.90 -5.06 -25.67
N SER A 34 11.96 -5.72 -26.10
CA SER A 34 12.94 -6.36 -25.22
C SER A 34 13.82 -5.34 -24.49
N ASN A 35 14.07 -4.18 -25.08
CA ASN A 35 14.84 -3.10 -24.45
C ASN A 35 14.04 -2.28 -23.42
N LYS A 36 12.70 -2.33 -23.44
CA LYS A 36 11.82 -1.64 -22.48
C LYS A 36 11.58 -2.43 -21.18
N LEU A 37 11.96 -3.71 -21.14
CA LEU A 37 11.71 -4.59 -19.98
C LEU A 37 13.00 -4.91 -19.18
N SER A 38 13.97 -4.02 -19.22
CA SER A 38 15.24 -4.24 -18.49
C SER A 38 15.14 -3.71 -17.06
N LEU A 39 15.43 -4.59 -16.11
CA LEU A 39 15.65 -4.23 -14.73
C LEU A 39 17.09 -3.75 -14.56
N SER A 40 17.28 -2.52 -14.11
CA SER A 40 18.60 -1.94 -13.83
C SER A 40 18.72 -1.43 -12.42
N VAL A 41 19.92 -1.50 -11.87
CA VAL A 41 20.28 -1.05 -10.53
C VAL A 41 21.50 -0.15 -10.64
N VAL A 42 21.41 1.04 -10.10
CA VAL A 42 22.52 1.97 -9.99
C VAL A 42 22.73 2.29 -8.51
N GLU A 43 23.92 1.98 -8.02
CA GLU A 43 24.29 2.19 -6.62
C GLU A 43 25.27 3.37 -6.51
N THR A 44 25.01 4.25 -5.56
CA THR A 44 25.91 5.32 -5.11
C THR A 44 26.15 5.20 -3.61
N PRO A 45 27.11 5.93 -3.02
CA PRO A 45 27.27 5.97 -1.58
C PRO A 45 26.04 6.49 -0.82
N GLN A 46 25.17 7.30 -1.47
CA GLN A 46 24.02 7.97 -0.85
C GLN A 46 22.71 7.26 -1.14
N SER A 47 22.59 6.55 -2.28
CA SER A 47 21.31 6.02 -2.75
C SER A 47 21.44 4.79 -3.65
N ILE A 48 20.33 4.07 -3.79
CA ILE A 48 20.12 2.99 -4.75
C ILE A 48 18.99 3.43 -5.68
N ARG A 49 19.24 3.43 -6.99
CA ARG A 49 18.21 3.67 -8.00
C ARG A 49 17.86 2.36 -8.69
N ILE A 50 16.57 2.06 -8.74
CA ILE A 50 16.02 0.87 -9.42
C ILE A 50 15.15 1.34 -10.57
N GLU A 51 15.34 0.74 -11.75
CA GLU A 51 14.48 0.94 -12.92
C GLU A 51 13.93 -0.39 -13.40
N THR A 52 12.61 -0.49 -13.55
CA THR A 52 11.95 -1.72 -14.01
C THR A 52 11.56 -1.69 -15.49
N GLY A 53 11.80 -0.55 -16.15
CA GLY A 53 11.30 -0.24 -17.49
C GLY A 53 9.93 0.46 -17.50
N ILE A 54 9.21 0.46 -16.35
CA ILE A 54 7.94 1.19 -16.15
C ILE A 54 8.10 2.22 -15.04
N ILE A 55 8.76 1.86 -13.95
CA ILE A 55 8.96 2.73 -12.80
C ILE A 55 10.46 2.94 -12.51
N SER A 56 10.75 4.09 -11.89
CA SER A 56 12.06 4.41 -11.29
C SER A 56 11.86 4.74 -9.82
N ALA A 57 12.57 4.03 -8.93
CA ALA A 57 12.54 4.25 -7.49
C ALA A 57 13.91 4.68 -6.99
N TYR A 58 13.94 5.70 -6.14
CA TYR A 58 15.14 6.20 -5.47
C TYR A 58 15.06 5.86 -3.99
N ILE A 59 16.03 5.09 -3.51
CA ILE A 59 16.08 4.53 -2.16
C ILE A 59 17.31 5.11 -1.48
N PRO A 60 17.17 5.92 -0.40
CA PRO A 60 18.31 6.42 0.33
C PRO A 60 19.00 5.30 1.12
N ARG A 61 20.30 5.45 1.38
CA ARG A 61 21.05 4.48 2.18
C ARG A 61 20.80 4.61 3.68
N GLN A 62 20.45 5.81 4.11
CA GLN A 62 20.21 6.18 5.52
C GLN A 62 19.16 7.29 5.58
N GLY A 63 18.60 7.55 6.77
CA GLY A 63 17.62 8.60 7.04
C GLY A 63 16.19 8.06 7.18
N ASP A 64 15.21 8.92 7.06
CA ASP A 64 13.84 8.61 7.49
C ASP A 64 12.92 8.06 6.38
N PHE A 65 13.45 7.87 5.17
CA PHE A 65 12.64 7.43 4.04
C PHE A 65 13.05 6.05 3.53
N LEU A 66 12.09 5.15 3.37
CA LEU A 66 12.24 3.84 2.71
C LEU A 66 12.42 4.01 1.19
N ILE A 67 11.66 4.95 0.61
CA ILE A 67 11.75 5.39 -0.78
C ILE A 67 11.64 6.91 -0.76
N ASP A 68 12.66 7.59 -1.28
CA ASP A 68 12.67 9.04 -1.36
C ASP A 68 11.71 9.54 -2.44
N SER A 69 11.82 8.97 -3.64
CA SER A 69 10.97 9.37 -4.76
C SER A 69 10.68 8.19 -5.69
N LEU A 70 9.49 8.21 -6.28
CA LEU A 70 8.95 7.17 -7.14
C LEU A 70 8.34 7.79 -8.38
N PHE A 71 8.81 7.33 -9.54
CA PHE A 71 8.36 7.82 -10.84
C PHE A 71 7.74 6.68 -11.64
N ARG A 72 6.73 7.01 -12.42
CA ARG A 72 6.16 6.16 -13.46
C ARG A 72 6.26 6.85 -14.81
N GLU A 73 6.94 6.22 -15.75
CA GLU A 73 7.16 6.80 -17.09
C GLU A 73 7.62 8.27 -17.05
N GLY A 74 8.50 8.60 -16.09
CA GLY A 74 9.06 9.95 -15.90
C GLY A 74 8.21 10.92 -15.07
N VAL A 75 6.95 10.57 -14.73
CA VAL A 75 6.09 11.37 -13.86
C VAL A 75 6.30 10.94 -12.41
N LYS A 76 6.61 11.89 -11.52
CA LYS A 76 6.69 11.62 -10.08
C LYS A 76 5.28 11.33 -9.55
N VAL A 77 5.04 10.13 -9.06
CA VAL A 77 3.75 9.70 -8.52
C VAL A 77 3.76 9.45 -7.03
N GLY A 78 4.95 9.39 -6.43
CA GLY A 78 5.10 9.23 -4.99
C GLY A 78 6.42 9.75 -4.47
N GLU A 79 6.45 10.10 -3.19
CA GLU A 79 7.67 10.52 -2.49
C GLU A 79 7.58 10.27 -0.98
N LYS A 80 8.75 10.23 -0.32
CA LYS A 80 8.89 10.20 1.14
C LYS A 80 8.17 9.03 1.80
N ALA A 81 8.28 7.82 1.23
CA ALA A 81 7.78 6.63 1.90
C ALA A 81 8.51 6.42 3.22
N ARG A 82 7.76 6.26 4.33
CA ARG A 82 8.32 6.18 5.68
C ARG A 82 7.49 5.31 6.61
N LEU A 83 8.14 4.74 7.60
CA LEU A 83 7.49 4.07 8.73
C LEU A 83 7.08 5.11 9.77
N VAL A 84 5.92 4.89 10.39
CA VAL A 84 5.41 5.66 11.51
C VAL A 84 4.90 4.73 12.59
N CYS A 85 5.18 5.06 13.84
CA CYS A 85 4.70 4.32 15.00
C CYS A 85 4.31 5.31 16.09
N ASN A 86 3.19 5.05 16.76
CA ASN A 86 2.79 5.81 17.93
C ASN A 86 2.59 4.84 19.08
N THR A 87 3.04 5.21 20.26
CA THR A 87 2.80 4.47 21.49
C THR A 87 1.98 5.29 22.48
N GLN A 88 1.36 4.59 23.41
CA GLN A 88 0.74 5.19 24.60
C GLN A 88 1.26 4.50 25.86
N SER A 89 1.23 5.24 27.00
CA SER A 89 1.78 4.77 28.26
C SER A 89 0.88 3.80 29.01
N GLU A 90 -0.39 3.69 28.63
CA GLU A 90 -1.41 2.88 29.29
C GLU A 90 -2.16 2.00 28.30
N PRO A 91 -2.61 0.79 28.69
CA PRO A 91 -3.28 -0.13 27.77
C PRO A 91 -4.70 0.30 27.39
N VAL A 92 -5.37 1.11 28.22
CA VAL A 92 -6.79 1.47 28.07
C VAL A 92 -6.95 2.98 27.98
N LEU A 93 -7.93 3.44 27.19
CA LEU A 93 -8.22 4.87 27.01
C LEU A 93 -9.19 5.47 28.06
N GLU A 94 -9.51 4.77 29.11
CA GLU A 94 -10.53 5.18 30.10
C GLU A 94 -10.18 6.50 30.81
N ASN A 95 -8.92 6.82 30.96
CA ASN A 95 -8.46 8.06 31.61
C ASN A 95 -7.49 8.82 30.69
N THR A 96 -8.01 9.40 29.62
CA THR A 96 -7.22 10.06 28.57
C THR A 96 -6.35 11.22 29.04
N SER A 97 -6.67 11.84 30.17
CA SER A 97 -5.90 12.97 30.73
C SER A 97 -4.53 12.59 31.29
N GLN A 98 -4.29 11.32 31.55
CA GLN A 98 -3.03 10.81 32.12
C GLN A 98 -2.20 10.00 31.11
N ILE A 99 -2.74 9.71 29.92
CA ILE A 99 -2.05 8.91 28.91
C ILE A 99 -1.05 9.78 28.16
N ALA A 100 0.22 9.40 28.22
CA ALA A 100 1.26 9.99 27.41
C ALA A 100 1.35 9.29 26.06
N PHE A 101 1.37 10.07 24.98
CA PHE A 101 1.57 9.59 23.61
C PHE A 101 2.96 9.94 23.12
N THR A 102 3.63 9.01 22.44
CA THR A 102 4.94 9.23 21.85
C THR A 102 4.92 8.84 20.37
N ASN A 103 5.39 9.75 19.52
CA ASN A 103 5.51 9.52 18.09
C ASN A 103 6.93 9.07 17.73
N TYR A 104 7.02 8.10 16.83
CA TYR A 104 8.27 7.58 16.30
C TYR A 104 8.22 7.56 14.78
N THR A 105 9.36 7.84 14.18
CA THR A 105 9.59 7.68 12.74
C THR A 105 10.64 6.60 12.53
N GLY A 106 10.43 5.73 11.53
CA GLY A 106 11.45 4.75 11.16
C GLY A 106 12.66 5.43 10.53
N THR A 107 13.84 5.20 11.12
CA THR A 107 15.11 5.75 10.65
C THR A 107 15.98 4.61 10.13
N LEU A 108 16.36 4.69 8.85
CA LEU A 108 17.24 3.72 8.20
C LEU A 108 18.68 3.88 8.69
N THR A 109 19.29 2.78 9.06
CA THR A 109 20.72 2.66 9.32
C THR A 109 21.47 2.11 8.11
N SER A 110 20.81 1.27 7.31
CA SER A 110 21.39 0.71 6.09
C SER A 110 20.36 0.38 5.01
N ALA A 111 20.80 0.48 3.74
CA ALA A 111 20.09 -0.06 2.59
C ALA A 111 21.09 -0.79 1.68
N THR A 112 20.78 -2.05 1.35
CA THR A 112 21.68 -2.91 0.56
C THR A 112 20.92 -3.64 -0.54
N VAL A 113 21.56 -3.82 -1.69
CA VAL A 113 21.04 -4.70 -2.75
C VAL A 113 21.37 -6.15 -2.37
N GLU A 114 20.38 -6.85 -1.78
CA GLU A 114 20.53 -8.22 -1.28
C GLU A 114 20.62 -9.23 -2.44
N ARG A 115 19.89 -8.96 -3.53
CA ARG A 115 19.94 -9.77 -4.77
C ARG A 115 19.62 -8.90 -5.98
N THR A 116 20.31 -9.17 -7.08
CA THR A 116 20.00 -8.57 -8.37
C THR A 116 19.99 -9.64 -9.47
N GLY A 117 19.12 -9.48 -10.46
CA GLY A 117 18.98 -10.39 -11.59
C GLY A 117 18.17 -9.79 -12.72
N LYS A 118 18.08 -10.48 -13.84
CA LYS A 118 17.34 -9.99 -15.04
C LYS A 118 15.83 -9.83 -14.84
N VAL A 119 15.26 -10.55 -13.88
CA VAL A 119 13.80 -10.59 -13.66
C VAL A 119 13.41 -9.90 -12.35
N ARG A 120 14.25 -9.98 -11.31
CA ARG A 120 13.94 -9.45 -9.99
C ARG A 120 15.17 -8.86 -9.32
N THR A 121 14.97 -7.73 -8.65
CA THR A 121 15.93 -7.14 -7.71
C THR A 121 15.29 -7.05 -6.33
N LEU A 122 16.08 -7.27 -5.29
CA LEU A 122 15.69 -7.20 -3.90
C LEU A 122 16.62 -6.23 -3.17
N VAL A 123 16.02 -5.20 -2.57
CA VAL A 123 16.70 -4.25 -1.68
C VAL A 123 16.25 -4.51 -0.26
N LYS A 124 17.20 -4.68 0.65
CA LYS A 124 16.99 -4.82 2.08
C LYS A 124 17.31 -3.48 2.77
N LEU A 125 16.40 -3.04 3.61
CA LEU A 125 16.48 -1.84 4.44
C LEU A 125 16.44 -2.26 5.90
N GLU A 126 17.31 -1.70 6.74
CA GLU A 126 17.36 -1.98 8.18
C GLU A 126 17.38 -0.67 8.96
N GLY A 127 16.77 -0.65 10.12
CA GLY A 127 16.69 0.54 10.97
C GLY A 127 15.91 0.31 12.26
N THR A 128 15.66 1.41 12.95
CA THR A 128 14.91 1.47 14.22
C THR A 128 13.85 2.55 14.14
N HIS A 129 12.86 2.51 15.03
CA HIS A 129 11.93 3.61 15.21
C HIS A 129 12.52 4.60 16.24
N ARG A 130 12.61 5.88 15.85
CA ARG A 130 13.20 6.95 16.65
C ARG A 130 12.19 8.02 17.01
N SER A 131 12.13 8.39 18.29
CA SER A 131 11.31 9.50 18.79
C SER A 131 12.05 10.84 18.66
N GLU A 132 11.31 11.94 18.79
CA GLU A 132 11.89 13.31 18.86
C GLU A 132 12.85 13.47 20.05
N THR A 133 12.65 12.74 21.14
CA THR A 133 13.55 12.73 22.30
C THR A 133 14.80 11.89 22.10
N GLY A 134 14.94 11.22 20.95
CA GLY A 134 16.10 10.40 20.61
C GLY A 134 16.05 8.96 21.09
N ARG A 135 14.94 8.50 21.70
CA ARG A 135 14.77 7.07 22.02
C ARG A 135 14.65 6.27 20.73
N GLU A 136 15.43 5.21 20.62
CA GLU A 136 15.38 4.23 19.54
C GLU A 136 14.90 2.89 20.05
N TRP A 137 13.99 2.23 19.33
CA TRP A 137 13.45 0.92 19.63
C TRP A 137 12.73 0.32 18.43
N LEU A 138 12.13 -0.85 18.60
CA LEU A 138 11.34 -1.56 17.60
C LEU A 138 12.12 -1.67 16.28
N PRO A 139 13.28 -2.37 16.27
CA PRO A 139 14.09 -2.57 15.09
C PRO A 139 13.28 -3.23 13.98
N PHE A 140 13.51 -2.79 12.73
CA PHE A 140 12.79 -3.29 11.59
C PHE A 140 13.71 -3.72 10.44
N VAL A 141 13.18 -4.61 9.62
CA VAL A 141 13.73 -4.97 8.32
C VAL A 141 12.62 -4.81 7.27
N VAL A 142 12.90 -4.01 6.23
CA VAL A 142 12.01 -3.89 5.08
C VAL A 142 12.72 -4.44 3.85
N ARG A 143 12.04 -5.33 3.11
CA ARG A 143 12.52 -5.85 1.83
C ARG A 143 11.63 -5.34 0.71
N LEU A 144 12.25 -4.65 -0.26
CA LEU A 144 11.59 -4.11 -1.45
C LEU A 144 11.91 -4.99 -2.63
N TYR A 145 10.89 -5.57 -3.25
CA TYR A 145 11.02 -6.44 -4.42
C TYR A 145 10.55 -5.69 -5.68
N PHE A 146 11.45 -5.58 -6.65
CA PHE A 146 11.21 -5.00 -7.95
C PHE A 146 11.29 -6.06 -9.03
N TYR A 147 10.42 -5.99 -10.04
CA TYR A 147 10.36 -6.95 -11.12
C TYR A 147 10.46 -6.26 -12.48
N ALA A 148 11.20 -6.86 -13.41
CA ALA A 148 11.36 -6.34 -14.77
C ALA A 148 9.99 -6.19 -15.45
N GLY A 149 9.70 -5.01 -16.01
CA GLY A 149 8.45 -4.72 -16.69
C GLY A 149 7.22 -4.63 -15.78
N SER A 150 7.41 -4.52 -14.46
CA SER A 150 6.32 -4.36 -13.50
C SER A 150 6.30 -2.96 -12.89
N GLU A 151 5.11 -2.46 -12.63
CA GLU A 151 4.88 -1.25 -11.84
C GLU A 151 4.73 -1.57 -10.34
N GLN A 152 4.53 -2.83 -9.97
CA GLN A 152 4.31 -3.24 -8.60
C GLN A 152 5.63 -3.36 -7.84
N ILE A 153 5.64 -2.82 -6.61
CA ILE A 153 6.70 -2.98 -5.63
C ILE A 153 6.14 -3.78 -4.47
N LYS A 154 6.59 -5.04 -4.30
CA LYS A 154 6.23 -5.81 -3.10
C LYS A 154 7.11 -5.35 -1.95
N ILE A 155 6.50 -5.03 -0.83
CA ILE A 155 7.12 -4.60 0.41
C ILE A 155 6.87 -5.68 1.47
N VAL A 156 7.93 -6.20 2.07
CA VAL A 156 7.84 -7.10 3.22
C VAL A 156 8.47 -6.39 4.40
N HIS A 157 7.66 -6.03 5.37
CA HIS A 157 8.05 -5.35 6.59
C HIS A 157 8.05 -6.34 7.74
N SER A 158 9.13 -6.38 8.50
CA SER A 158 9.24 -7.14 9.75
C SER A 158 9.76 -6.23 10.85
N PHE A 159 9.21 -6.36 12.04
CA PHE A 159 9.78 -5.73 13.24
C PHE A 159 10.00 -6.79 14.33
N VAL A 160 10.87 -6.47 15.28
CA VAL A 160 11.08 -7.25 16.48
C VAL A 160 10.75 -6.36 17.67
N TYR A 161 9.91 -6.86 18.58
CA TYR A 161 9.59 -6.13 19.80
C TYR A 161 10.76 -6.20 20.81
N ASP A 162 11.26 -5.03 21.20
CA ASP A 162 12.35 -4.87 22.18
C ASP A 162 12.02 -3.81 23.25
N GLY A 163 10.71 -3.53 23.42
CA GLY A 163 10.20 -2.56 24.38
C GLY A 163 9.94 -3.13 25.78
N ASP A 164 9.47 -2.26 26.66
CA ASP A 164 8.92 -2.60 27.99
C ASP A 164 7.41 -2.84 27.86
N GLN A 165 6.97 -4.06 28.03
CA GLN A 165 5.57 -4.47 27.89
C GLN A 165 4.61 -3.71 28.81
N ASN A 166 5.09 -3.13 29.88
CA ASN A 166 4.28 -2.38 30.85
C ASN A 166 4.19 -0.88 30.55
N LYS A 167 4.89 -0.39 29.51
CA LYS A 167 4.97 1.03 29.15
C LYS A 167 4.82 1.31 27.66
N ASP A 168 5.14 0.34 26.81
CA ASP A 168 5.25 0.53 25.37
C ASP A 168 4.09 -0.12 24.64
N PHE A 169 2.89 0.43 24.82
CA PHE A 169 1.69 -0.01 24.11
C PHE A 169 1.66 0.61 22.72
N ILE A 170 1.82 -0.20 21.67
CA ILE A 170 1.80 0.29 20.28
C ILE A 170 0.37 0.71 19.93
N ARG A 171 0.13 2.03 19.88
CA ARG A 171 -1.16 2.61 19.50
C ARG A 171 -1.43 2.49 18.02
N SER A 172 -0.38 2.70 17.20
CA SER A 172 -0.46 2.50 15.76
C SER A 172 0.92 2.24 15.17
N LEU A 173 0.95 1.47 14.09
CA LEU A 173 2.13 1.20 13.29
C LEU A 173 1.74 1.22 11.82
N GLY A 174 2.46 1.95 10.97
CA GLY A 174 2.10 2.05 9.57
C GLY A 174 3.25 2.43 8.64
N ILE A 175 2.96 2.26 7.35
CA ILE A 175 3.78 2.76 6.24
C ILE A 175 2.97 3.80 5.50
N ARG A 176 3.53 5.00 5.31
CA ARG A 176 2.90 6.07 4.55
C ARG A 176 3.78 6.58 3.44
N MET A 177 3.15 7.12 2.40
CA MET A 177 3.82 7.74 1.27
C MET A 177 3.02 8.95 0.77
N ASP A 178 3.72 9.99 0.36
CA ASP A 178 3.10 11.20 -0.17
C ASP A 178 2.89 11.05 -1.69
N ALA A 179 1.69 11.41 -2.18
CA ALA A 179 1.27 11.37 -3.57
C ALA A 179 1.07 12.79 -4.10
N PRO A 180 1.91 13.29 -5.02
CA PRO A 180 1.72 14.62 -5.63
C PRO A 180 0.39 14.72 -6.38
N MET A 181 -0.38 15.77 -6.09
CA MET A 181 -1.68 16.07 -6.68
C MET A 181 -1.60 17.34 -7.51
N ARG A 182 -1.80 17.23 -8.84
CA ARG A 182 -1.54 18.33 -9.80
C ARG A 182 -2.79 18.95 -10.38
N GLU A 183 -3.83 18.12 -10.48
CA GLU A 183 -5.07 18.50 -11.17
C GLU A 183 -6.06 19.21 -10.24
N ALA A 184 -7.09 19.82 -10.82
CA ALA A 184 -8.23 20.37 -10.10
C ALA A 184 -8.93 19.29 -9.27
N LEU A 185 -9.60 19.69 -8.16
CA LEU A 185 -10.20 18.75 -7.20
C LEU A 185 -11.17 17.75 -7.84
N TYR A 186 -11.88 18.17 -8.87
CA TYR A 186 -12.82 17.34 -9.61
C TYR A 186 -12.14 16.32 -10.56
N ASN A 187 -10.82 16.43 -10.78
CA ASN A 187 -10.01 15.48 -11.52
C ASN A 187 -9.15 14.58 -10.60
N ARG A 188 -9.38 14.64 -9.28
CA ARG A 188 -8.71 13.80 -8.28
C ARG A 188 -9.65 12.73 -7.79
N HIS A 189 -9.13 11.54 -7.52
CA HIS A 189 -9.93 10.37 -7.14
C HIS A 189 -9.35 9.63 -5.96
N VAL A 190 -10.26 9.05 -5.18
CA VAL A 190 -9.98 8.11 -4.09
C VAL A 190 -10.81 6.86 -4.32
N ALA A 191 -10.21 5.69 -4.10
CA ALA A 191 -10.92 4.43 -4.18
C ALA A 191 -10.44 3.44 -3.12
N PHE A 192 -11.34 2.55 -2.69
CA PHE A 192 -11.07 1.45 -1.76
C PHE A 192 -11.72 0.17 -2.26
N SER A 193 -11.06 -0.98 -2.08
CA SER A 193 -11.69 -2.28 -2.24
C SER A 193 -12.67 -2.55 -1.11
N CYS A 194 -13.79 -3.17 -1.45
CA CYS A 194 -14.83 -3.61 -0.51
C CYS A 194 -14.84 -5.14 -0.43
N ALA A 195 -15.93 -5.71 0.09
CA ALA A 195 -16.15 -7.15 0.09
C ALA A 195 -16.45 -7.66 -1.32
N ASP A 196 -16.12 -8.93 -1.58
CA ASP A 196 -16.55 -9.70 -2.77
C ASP A 196 -16.25 -8.96 -4.11
N GLY A 197 -15.06 -8.37 -4.23
CA GLY A 197 -14.65 -7.62 -5.42
C GLY A 197 -15.34 -6.26 -5.59
N GLY A 198 -16.16 -5.83 -4.62
CA GLY A 198 -16.81 -4.53 -4.63
C GLY A 198 -15.80 -3.38 -4.55
N VAL A 199 -16.18 -2.23 -5.11
CA VAL A 199 -15.37 -1.01 -5.13
C VAL A 199 -16.17 0.18 -4.65
N TRP A 200 -15.65 0.88 -3.65
CA TRP A 200 -16.08 2.22 -3.32
C TRP A 200 -15.09 3.21 -3.93
N SER A 201 -15.57 4.18 -4.69
CA SER A 201 -14.72 5.23 -5.25
C SER A 201 -15.47 6.54 -5.35
N GLU A 202 -14.76 7.64 -5.16
CA GLU A 202 -15.32 8.98 -5.23
C GLU A 202 -14.27 9.98 -5.76
N PRO A 203 -14.65 10.93 -6.62
CA PRO A 203 -13.82 12.10 -6.88
C PRO A 203 -13.69 12.95 -5.60
N VAL A 204 -12.55 13.63 -5.43
CA VAL A 204 -12.33 14.54 -4.28
C VAL A 204 -13.36 15.67 -4.26
N GLN A 205 -13.80 16.13 -5.43
CA GLN A 205 -14.95 17.01 -5.59
C GLN A 205 -15.95 16.37 -6.58
N PRO A 206 -16.95 15.65 -6.08
CA PRO A 206 -17.95 15.02 -6.94
C PRO A 206 -18.78 16.04 -7.70
N LEU A 207 -18.93 15.88 -9.01
CA LEU A 207 -19.80 16.70 -9.86
C LEU A 207 -21.26 16.22 -9.77
N ALA A 208 -21.72 15.98 -8.54
CA ALA A 208 -23.04 15.45 -8.23
C ALA A 208 -23.89 16.50 -7.48
N GLY A 209 -25.00 16.89 -8.07
CA GLY A 209 -25.90 17.84 -7.45
C GLY A 209 -27.26 17.91 -8.17
N ARG A 210 -28.17 18.71 -7.68
CA ARG A 210 -29.48 18.96 -8.32
C ARG A 210 -29.30 19.62 -9.71
N ARG A 211 -28.27 20.43 -9.88
CA ARG A 211 -27.95 21.09 -11.15
C ARG A 211 -26.84 20.27 -11.82
N LYS A 212 -26.97 20.05 -13.13
CA LYS A 212 -25.95 19.39 -13.93
C LYS A 212 -25.00 20.44 -14.51
N LEU A 213 -23.71 20.18 -14.42
CA LEU A 213 -22.70 20.89 -15.18
C LEU A 213 -22.81 20.51 -16.65
N THR A 214 -22.75 21.50 -17.55
CA THR A 214 -22.80 21.28 -18.99
C THR A 214 -21.77 22.18 -19.67
N LEU A 215 -21.10 21.68 -20.72
CA LEU A 215 -20.19 22.46 -21.56
C LEU A 215 -20.81 22.86 -22.89
N GLY A 216 -22.01 22.39 -23.21
CA GLY A 216 -22.70 22.64 -24.46
C GLY A 216 -23.92 21.73 -24.65
N LYS A 217 -24.58 21.84 -25.83
CA LYS A 217 -25.82 21.11 -26.09
C LYS A 217 -25.64 19.65 -26.57
N GLU A 218 -24.41 19.18 -26.77
CA GLU A 218 -24.13 17.91 -27.46
C GLU A 218 -23.36 16.87 -26.63
N ASP A 219 -23.26 17.00 -25.32
CA ASP A 219 -22.57 16.00 -24.50
C ASP A 219 -23.39 14.71 -24.41
N THR A 220 -22.93 13.66 -25.09
CA THR A 220 -23.52 12.31 -25.06
C THR A 220 -23.40 11.64 -23.70
N LEU A 221 -22.40 12.00 -22.89
CA LEU A 221 -22.22 11.58 -21.51
C LEU A 221 -22.19 12.82 -20.60
N SER A 222 -22.88 12.76 -19.46
CA SER A 222 -22.78 13.82 -18.46
C SER A 222 -21.34 13.96 -17.97
N LEU A 223 -20.92 15.17 -17.61
CA LEU A 223 -19.59 15.40 -16.99
C LEU A 223 -19.38 14.56 -15.73
N GLN A 224 -20.47 14.33 -14.96
CA GLN A 224 -20.44 13.41 -13.82
C GLN A 224 -20.06 11.99 -14.22
N GLN A 225 -20.63 11.44 -15.32
CA GLN A 225 -20.28 10.10 -15.80
C GLN A 225 -18.84 10.07 -16.29
N GLN A 226 -18.41 11.08 -17.03
CA GLN A 226 -17.03 11.18 -17.49
C GLN A 226 -16.04 11.21 -16.30
N GLN A 227 -16.38 11.97 -15.26
CA GLN A 227 -15.60 12.01 -14.01
C GLN A 227 -15.52 10.61 -13.36
N MET A 228 -16.64 9.92 -13.22
CA MET A 228 -16.69 8.57 -12.62
C MET A 228 -15.92 7.54 -13.43
N ASP A 229 -15.83 7.71 -14.73
CA ASP A 229 -15.03 6.87 -15.63
C ASP A 229 -13.52 7.23 -15.62
N GLY A 230 -13.09 8.18 -14.79
CA GLY A 230 -11.70 8.63 -14.72
C GLY A 230 -11.26 9.46 -15.94
N LYS A 231 -12.21 9.99 -16.72
CA LYS A 231 -11.90 10.88 -17.84
C LYS A 231 -11.59 12.29 -17.35
N ARG A 232 -10.72 12.97 -18.10
CA ARG A 232 -10.38 14.36 -17.79
C ARG A 232 -11.61 15.26 -17.93
N ILE A 233 -11.95 15.94 -16.87
CA ILE A 233 -12.91 17.05 -16.88
C ILE A 233 -12.15 18.32 -17.29
N PRO A 234 -12.74 19.16 -18.17
CA PRO A 234 -12.09 20.37 -18.64
C PRO A 234 -11.62 21.32 -17.54
N PRO A 235 -10.65 22.20 -17.81
CA PRO A 235 -10.17 23.17 -16.84
C PRO A 235 -11.28 24.16 -16.44
N TYR A 236 -11.15 24.73 -15.25
CA TYR A 236 -12.11 25.66 -14.65
C TYR A 236 -12.53 26.81 -15.59
N GLU A 237 -11.59 27.31 -16.38
CA GLU A 237 -11.78 28.41 -17.33
C GLU A 237 -12.72 28.05 -18.50
N ALA A 238 -12.88 26.78 -18.81
CA ALA A 238 -13.78 26.30 -19.86
C ALA A 238 -15.27 26.40 -19.47
N PHE A 239 -15.56 26.57 -18.16
CA PHE A 239 -16.92 26.68 -17.66
C PHE A 239 -17.44 28.11 -17.69
N ASP A 240 -18.73 28.30 -17.94
CA ASP A 240 -19.40 29.60 -17.81
C ASP A 240 -19.55 30.02 -16.33
N GLY A 241 -19.97 31.26 -16.11
CA GLY A 241 -20.09 31.82 -14.74
C GLY A 241 -21.03 31.04 -13.83
N LYS A 242 -22.12 30.46 -14.34
CA LYS A 242 -23.06 29.65 -13.53
C LYS A 242 -22.45 28.31 -13.11
N ASN A 243 -21.71 27.69 -14.02
CA ASN A 243 -21.04 26.42 -13.76
C ASN A 243 -19.83 26.60 -12.84
N ARG A 244 -19.11 27.73 -12.95
CA ARG A 244 -18.02 28.08 -12.00
C ARG A 244 -18.56 28.28 -10.59
N ASP A 245 -19.67 29.02 -10.45
CA ASP A 245 -20.33 29.20 -9.15
C ASP A 245 -20.75 27.88 -8.50
N LEU A 246 -21.18 26.87 -9.29
CA LEU A 246 -21.46 25.54 -8.80
C LEU A 246 -20.19 24.82 -8.34
N LEU A 247 -19.10 24.88 -9.11
CA LEU A 247 -17.82 24.28 -8.74
C LEU A 247 -17.26 24.88 -7.46
N ASP A 248 -17.35 26.20 -7.29
CA ASP A 248 -16.85 26.91 -6.12
C ASP A 248 -17.63 26.56 -4.83
N ASN A 249 -18.91 26.21 -4.95
CA ASN A 249 -19.80 25.94 -3.83
C ASN A 249 -20.08 24.46 -3.55
N TRP A 250 -19.64 23.54 -4.44
CA TRP A 250 -19.84 22.12 -4.18
C TRP A 250 -18.86 21.56 -3.16
N ALA A 251 -19.36 20.64 -2.35
CA ALA A 251 -18.55 19.97 -1.33
C ALA A 251 -17.36 19.22 -1.94
N SER A 252 -16.24 19.30 -1.24
CA SER A 252 -15.03 18.54 -1.54
C SER A 252 -14.50 17.89 -0.26
N TRP A 253 -13.83 16.76 -0.39
CA TRP A 253 -13.43 15.91 0.72
C TRP A 253 -11.90 15.83 0.81
N ASN A 254 -11.37 15.94 2.02
CA ASN A 254 -9.93 15.99 2.24
C ASN A 254 -9.34 14.66 2.68
N ASP A 255 -10.05 13.97 3.59
CA ASP A 255 -9.54 12.76 4.21
C ASP A 255 -10.54 11.62 4.07
N TYR A 256 -10.00 10.41 3.94
CA TYR A 256 -10.77 9.18 3.78
C TYR A 256 -10.09 8.06 4.55
N ARG A 257 -10.88 7.13 5.08
CA ARG A 257 -10.36 5.99 5.79
C ARG A 257 -11.24 4.76 5.60
N LEU A 258 -10.60 3.66 5.22
CA LEU A 258 -11.14 2.31 5.27
C LEU A 258 -10.58 1.66 6.52
N SER A 259 -11.43 1.20 7.45
CA SER A 259 -11.02 0.55 8.70
C SER A 259 -11.67 -0.80 8.83
N GLN A 260 -10.85 -1.84 9.10
CA GLN A 260 -11.26 -3.19 9.47
C GLN A 260 -10.84 -3.40 10.92
N LEU A 261 -11.76 -3.23 11.87
CA LEU A 261 -11.46 -3.29 13.31
C LEU A 261 -11.87 -4.63 13.95
N SER A 262 -12.56 -5.47 13.20
CA SER A 262 -12.91 -6.84 13.57
C SER A 262 -12.84 -7.74 12.35
N ALA A 263 -12.92 -9.05 12.55
CA ALA A 263 -12.86 -10.05 11.46
C ALA A 263 -13.98 -9.88 10.40
N ASP A 264 -15.13 -9.33 10.78
CA ASP A 264 -16.34 -9.35 9.98
C ASP A 264 -16.99 -7.96 9.79
N ALA A 265 -16.26 -6.87 10.06
CA ALA A 265 -16.80 -5.53 9.87
C ALA A 265 -15.74 -4.53 9.43
N PHE A 266 -15.95 -3.92 8.26
CA PHE A 266 -15.22 -2.73 7.85
C PHE A 266 -16.14 -1.53 7.65
N SER A 267 -15.57 -0.34 7.75
CA SER A 267 -16.25 0.92 7.44
C SER A 267 -15.37 1.84 6.59
N ILE A 268 -16.01 2.58 5.67
CA ILE A 268 -15.37 3.66 4.92
C ILE A 268 -15.97 4.97 5.40
N ARG A 269 -15.11 5.91 5.78
CA ARG A 269 -15.47 7.23 6.27
C ARG A 269 -14.68 8.31 5.56
N LYS A 270 -15.23 9.53 5.50
CA LYS A 270 -14.60 10.71 4.93
C LYS A 270 -14.88 11.96 5.75
N ARG A 271 -14.07 13.00 5.56
CA ARG A 271 -14.30 14.33 6.15
C ARG A 271 -13.77 15.43 5.24
N ALA A 272 -14.34 16.64 5.38
CA ALA A 272 -14.00 17.77 4.51
C ALA A 272 -12.67 18.45 4.87
N ASN A 273 -12.26 18.40 6.13
CA ASN A 273 -10.96 18.85 6.66
C ASN A 273 -10.70 18.26 8.05
N ASP A 274 -9.54 18.53 8.62
CA ASP A 274 -9.06 17.95 9.89
C ASP A 274 -9.95 18.28 11.10
N ASN A 275 -10.65 19.39 11.06
CA ASN A 275 -11.52 19.84 12.15
C ASN A 275 -12.98 19.35 12.02
N ASN A 276 -13.35 18.74 10.90
CA ASN A 276 -14.68 18.19 10.71
C ASN A 276 -14.80 16.76 11.26
N PRO A 277 -15.99 16.39 11.74
CA PRO A 277 -16.24 15.01 12.12
C PRO A 277 -16.22 14.08 10.90
N TRP A 278 -15.90 12.82 11.14
CA TRP A 278 -15.96 11.75 10.15
C TRP A 278 -17.41 11.42 9.79
N ILE A 279 -17.68 11.28 8.51
CA ILE A 279 -18.99 10.88 7.97
C ILE A 279 -18.85 9.47 7.40
N GLY A 280 -19.71 8.54 7.83
CA GLY A 280 -19.82 7.21 7.27
C GLY A 280 -20.34 7.23 5.84
N THR A 281 -19.71 6.49 4.93
CA THR A 281 -20.11 6.42 3.51
C THR A 281 -20.50 5.03 3.09
N PHE A 282 -19.79 4.02 3.58
CA PHE A 282 -20.03 2.62 3.24
C PHE A 282 -19.54 1.70 4.36
N SER A 283 -20.09 0.49 4.44
CA SER A 283 -19.64 -0.55 5.36
C SER A 283 -19.91 -1.93 4.75
N GLY A 284 -19.22 -2.93 5.26
CA GLY A 284 -19.38 -4.31 4.84
C GLY A 284 -18.64 -5.25 5.79
N THR A 285 -18.46 -6.50 5.37
CA THR A 285 -17.87 -7.54 6.21
C THR A 285 -16.34 -7.56 6.12
N ARG A 286 -15.75 -7.92 4.98
CA ARG A 286 -14.32 -8.17 4.79
C ARG A 286 -13.81 -7.43 3.57
N SER A 287 -12.94 -6.46 3.76
CA SER A 287 -12.34 -5.73 2.64
C SER A 287 -11.10 -6.43 2.12
N GLY A 288 -10.84 -6.31 0.80
CA GLY A 288 -9.61 -6.79 0.15
C GLY A 288 -8.36 -5.97 0.46
N GLY A 289 -8.48 -4.85 1.20
CA GLY A 289 -7.34 -4.07 1.69
C GLY A 289 -6.53 -3.33 0.63
N TYR A 290 -7.16 -2.84 -0.44
CA TYR A 290 -6.52 -2.02 -1.48
C TYR A 290 -7.13 -0.61 -1.52
N ALA A 291 -6.26 0.40 -1.59
CA ALA A 291 -6.63 1.80 -1.72
C ALA A 291 -5.87 2.48 -2.85
N PHE A 292 -6.47 3.51 -3.43
CA PHE A 292 -5.85 4.39 -4.43
C PHE A 292 -6.13 5.86 -4.09
N VAL A 293 -5.11 6.69 -4.28
CA VAL A 293 -5.22 8.14 -4.32
C VAL A 293 -4.40 8.70 -5.48
N GLY A 294 -4.96 9.64 -6.20
CA GLY A 294 -4.27 10.30 -7.31
C GLY A 294 -5.20 11.21 -8.10
N ASP A 295 -4.66 11.73 -9.17
CA ASP A 295 -5.41 12.46 -10.18
C ASP A 295 -5.33 11.74 -11.54
N ILE A 296 -5.83 12.36 -12.58
CA ILE A 296 -5.82 11.80 -13.93
C ILE A 296 -4.41 11.78 -14.58
N THR A 297 -3.38 12.31 -13.94
CA THR A 297 -1.98 12.32 -14.45
C THR A 297 -1.09 11.31 -13.73
N GLY A 298 -1.53 10.79 -12.58
CA GLY A 298 -0.79 9.81 -11.80
C GLY A 298 -1.36 9.61 -10.41
N GLY A 299 -0.93 8.55 -9.75
CA GLY A 299 -1.33 8.27 -8.38
C GLY A 299 -0.66 7.04 -7.79
N LEU A 300 -1.01 6.75 -6.56
CA LEU A 300 -0.51 5.61 -5.79
C LEU A 300 -1.65 4.68 -5.40
N GLY A 301 -1.48 3.40 -5.72
CA GLY A 301 -2.22 2.30 -5.12
C GLY A 301 -1.39 1.66 -4.00
N LEU A 302 -2.04 1.27 -2.91
CA LEU A 302 -1.42 0.58 -1.79
C LEU A 302 -2.33 -0.54 -1.31
N CYS A 303 -1.83 -1.78 -1.36
CA CYS A 303 -2.52 -2.96 -0.86
C CYS A 303 -1.82 -3.46 0.40
N LEU A 304 -2.56 -3.65 1.47
CA LEU A 304 -2.15 -4.38 2.64
C LEU A 304 -2.71 -5.80 2.53
N HIS A 305 -1.81 -6.78 2.31
CA HIS A 305 -2.21 -8.17 2.22
C HIS A 305 -2.74 -8.70 3.56
N ASP A 306 -3.62 -9.68 3.50
CA ASP A 306 -4.28 -10.25 4.68
C ASP A 306 -4.99 -9.19 5.54
N PHE A 307 -5.61 -8.18 4.89
CA PHE A 307 -6.13 -6.97 5.52
C PHE A 307 -7.17 -7.27 6.60
N TRP A 308 -8.21 -8.04 6.27
CA TRP A 308 -9.25 -8.38 7.23
C TRP A 308 -8.79 -9.44 8.24
N GLN A 309 -7.86 -10.33 7.85
CA GLN A 309 -7.31 -11.35 8.75
C GLN A 309 -6.40 -10.73 9.83
N SER A 310 -5.78 -9.59 9.50
CA SER A 310 -4.80 -8.91 10.35
C SER A 310 -5.38 -7.72 11.11
N TYR A 311 -6.71 -7.70 11.33
CA TYR A 311 -7.32 -6.62 12.12
C TYR A 311 -6.65 -6.46 13.50
N PRO A 312 -6.64 -5.22 14.07
CA PRO A 312 -7.16 -3.97 13.54
C PRO A 312 -6.24 -3.35 12.48
N SER A 313 -6.74 -3.22 11.24
CA SER A 313 -6.01 -2.63 10.11
C SER A 313 -6.79 -1.46 9.51
N SER A 314 -6.12 -0.52 8.87
CA SER A 314 -6.78 0.51 8.09
C SER A 314 -5.92 1.05 6.95
N LEU A 315 -6.59 1.58 5.91
CA LEU A 315 -6.00 2.35 4.84
C LEU A 315 -6.54 3.77 4.93
N GLU A 316 -5.64 4.74 5.05
CA GLU A 316 -5.98 6.14 5.22
C GLU A 316 -5.42 6.98 4.09
N ILE A 317 -6.23 7.91 3.59
CA ILE A 317 -5.84 8.95 2.66
C ILE A 317 -6.13 10.28 3.34
N SER A 318 -5.12 11.13 3.44
CA SER A 318 -5.25 12.47 4.01
C SER A 318 -4.71 13.53 3.06
N GLY A 319 -5.25 14.74 3.15
CA GLY A 319 -4.77 15.86 2.35
C GLY A 319 -5.14 15.79 0.86
N ALA A 320 -6.16 15.05 0.45
CA ALA A 320 -6.53 14.89 -0.97
C ALA A 320 -6.86 16.21 -1.68
N LYS A 321 -7.22 17.25 -0.93
CA LYS A 321 -7.47 18.62 -1.44
C LYS A 321 -6.18 19.42 -1.64
N THR A 322 -5.09 19.03 -1.04
CA THR A 322 -3.81 19.77 -1.09
C THR A 322 -2.99 19.42 -2.33
N SER A 323 -1.83 20.00 -2.51
CA SER A 323 -0.91 19.67 -3.59
C SER A 323 -0.20 18.31 -3.41
N SER A 324 -0.33 17.70 -2.24
CA SER A 324 0.25 16.40 -1.92
C SER A 324 -0.66 15.66 -0.94
N ALA A 325 -1.32 14.61 -1.40
CA ALA A 325 -2.05 13.70 -0.54
C ALA A 325 -1.08 12.71 0.12
N THR A 326 -1.45 12.16 1.27
CA THR A 326 -0.70 11.08 1.92
C THR A 326 -1.56 9.83 1.95
N ILE A 327 -1.04 8.70 1.46
CA ILE A 327 -1.64 7.38 1.62
C ILE A 327 -0.90 6.62 2.72
N THR A 328 -1.63 6.02 3.67
CA THR A 328 -1.06 5.26 4.80
C THR A 328 -1.72 3.89 4.89
N ALA A 329 -0.90 2.84 4.91
CA ALA A 329 -1.33 1.52 5.38
C ALA A 329 -0.99 1.38 6.87
N TRP A 330 -2.01 1.33 7.70
CA TRP A 330 -1.88 1.05 9.11
C TRP A 330 -1.86 -0.47 9.33
N LEU A 331 -0.69 -0.99 9.63
CA LEU A 331 -0.45 -2.40 9.99
C LEU A 331 -1.05 -2.74 11.36
N TRP A 332 -1.18 -1.72 12.19
CA TRP A 332 -1.97 -1.65 13.39
C TRP A 332 -2.72 -0.31 13.39
N SER A 333 -4.04 -0.39 13.35
CA SER A 333 -4.89 0.79 13.17
C SER A 333 -4.93 1.66 14.43
N PRO A 334 -4.78 3.00 14.31
CA PRO A 334 -4.97 3.92 15.45
C PRO A 334 -6.40 3.96 15.98
N GLU A 335 -7.36 3.35 15.32
CA GLU A 335 -8.76 3.29 15.74
C GLU A 335 -9.09 2.05 16.57
N GLY A 336 -8.20 1.03 16.52
CA GLY A 336 -8.30 -0.14 17.39
C GLY A 336 -7.76 0.14 18.80
N GLU A 337 -7.82 -0.84 19.65
CA GLU A 337 -7.11 -0.82 20.93
C GLU A 337 -5.59 -0.85 20.69
N PRO A 338 -4.78 -0.33 21.62
CA PRO A 338 -3.33 -0.45 21.50
C PRO A 338 -2.91 -1.92 21.58
N MET A 339 -1.82 -2.25 20.91
CA MET A 339 -1.24 -3.59 21.01
C MET A 339 -0.69 -3.78 22.43
N ASP A 340 -1.33 -4.65 23.19
CA ASP A 340 -0.97 -5.00 24.55
C ASP A 340 -0.30 -6.37 24.54
N LEU A 341 0.97 -6.40 24.90
CA LEU A 341 1.80 -7.60 24.92
C LEU A 341 2.10 -8.09 26.34
N ARG A 342 1.37 -7.58 27.35
CA ARG A 342 1.52 -8.07 28.71
C ARG A 342 0.98 -9.49 28.84
N HIS A 343 1.60 -10.26 29.70
CA HIS A 343 1.08 -11.56 30.10
C HIS A 343 0.04 -11.40 31.20
N TYR A 344 -1.13 -12.00 31.04
CA TYR A 344 -2.27 -11.89 31.96
C TYR A 344 -2.55 -13.16 32.75
N ASP A 345 -2.06 -14.29 32.27
CA ASP A 345 -2.32 -15.58 32.88
C ASP A 345 -1.23 -15.93 33.91
N ASN A 346 -1.62 -16.12 35.15
CA ASN A 346 -0.75 -16.50 36.25
C ASN A 346 -0.96 -17.96 36.69
N VAL A 347 -1.78 -18.70 35.98
CA VAL A 347 -2.13 -20.09 36.26
C VAL A 347 -1.79 -20.95 35.05
N ALA A 348 -1.00 -22.01 35.31
CA ALA A 348 -0.65 -22.95 34.24
C ALA A 348 -1.88 -23.67 33.67
N HIS A 349 -1.88 -23.92 32.39
CA HIS A 349 -2.92 -24.62 31.69
C HIS A 349 -2.67 -26.13 31.70
N ASP A 350 -3.53 -26.87 32.35
CA ASP A 350 -3.65 -28.36 32.34
C ASP A 350 -2.41 -29.19 31.91
N LEU A 351 -2.56 -29.95 30.82
CA LEU A 351 -1.53 -30.87 30.32
C LEU A 351 -0.27 -30.18 29.76
N ASN A 352 -0.36 -28.90 29.46
CA ASN A 352 0.72 -28.13 28.85
C ASN A 352 1.51 -27.28 29.87
N ALA A 353 1.18 -27.40 31.14
CA ALA A 353 1.73 -26.61 32.23
C ALA A 353 3.28 -26.61 32.32
N SER A 354 3.94 -27.62 31.77
CA SER A 354 5.41 -27.71 31.83
C SER A 354 6.15 -26.72 30.93
N TYR A 355 5.46 -26.09 29.98
CA TYR A 355 6.02 -25.08 29.07
C TYR A 355 5.13 -23.85 28.95
N GLU A 356 4.24 -23.66 29.90
CA GLU A 356 3.45 -22.45 30.03
C GLU A 356 4.28 -21.30 30.61
N ASP A 357 3.83 -20.10 30.28
CA ASP A 357 4.49 -18.83 30.60
C ASP A 357 4.34 -18.38 32.06
N VAL A 358 3.99 -19.29 32.98
CA VAL A 358 3.77 -18.96 34.39
C VAL A 358 5.07 -18.88 35.21
N GLN A 359 6.19 -19.28 34.62
CA GLN A 359 7.50 -19.19 35.24
C GLN A 359 8.10 -17.80 35.03
N GLU A 360 8.72 -17.24 36.06
CA GLU A 360 9.41 -15.96 36.00
C GLU A 360 10.45 -15.95 34.85
N GLY A 361 10.37 -14.94 33.96
CA GLY A 361 11.26 -14.81 32.82
C GLY A 361 10.85 -15.58 31.55
N MET A 362 9.82 -16.43 31.61
CA MET A 362 9.34 -17.18 30.44
C MET A 362 8.23 -16.42 29.69
N SER A 363 7.52 -15.52 30.35
CA SER A 363 6.39 -14.75 29.79
C SER A 363 6.80 -13.34 29.35
N THR A 364 7.81 -13.25 28.51
CA THR A 364 8.26 -11.96 27.97
C THR A 364 7.94 -11.83 26.48
N PRO A 365 7.38 -10.71 26.00
CA PRO A 365 7.21 -10.44 24.58
C PRO A 365 8.50 -10.00 23.89
N TYR A 366 9.57 -9.79 24.63
CA TYR A 366 10.86 -9.37 24.08
C TYR A 366 11.36 -10.39 23.04
N GLY A 367 11.59 -9.93 21.81
CA GLY A 367 11.97 -10.79 20.70
C GLY A 367 10.81 -11.30 19.84
N ILE A 368 9.55 -11.03 20.21
CA ILE A 368 8.42 -11.31 19.32
C ILE A 368 8.59 -10.53 18.00
N ALA A 369 8.45 -11.23 16.89
CA ALA A 369 8.53 -10.64 15.56
C ALA A 369 7.20 -10.76 14.82
N ARG A 370 6.85 -9.70 14.05
CA ARG A 370 5.72 -9.72 13.12
C ARG A 370 6.17 -9.32 11.74
N THR A 371 5.72 -10.07 10.74
CA THR A 371 5.98 -9.78 9.33
C THR A 371 4.67 -9.48 8.61
N THR A 372 4.66 -8.40 7.83
CA THR A 372 3.51 -7.94 7.04
C THR A 372 3.94 -7.71 5.60
N THR A 373 3.08 -8.08 4.66
CA THR A 373 3.31 -7.87 3.23
C THR A 373 2.38 -6.79 2.70
N LEU A 374 2.95 -5.88 1.88
CA LEU A 374 2.22 -4.85 1.16
C LEU A 374 2.62 -4.86 -0.31
N THR A 375 1.77 -4.29 -1.15
CA THR A 375 2.12 -3.97 -2.54
C THR A 375 1.83 -2.51 -2.82
N LEU A 376 2.86 -1.77 -3.24
CA LEU A 376 2.76 -0.38 -3.68
C LEU A 376 2.70 -0.36 -5.21
N ILE A 377 1.77 0.40 -5.79
CA ILE A 377 1.51 0.43 -7.23
C ILE A 377 1.46 1.87 -7.72
N PRO A 378 2.54 2.35 -8.35
CA PRO A 378 2.50 3.57 -9.15
C PRO A 378 1.56 3.44 -10.33
N GLN A 379 0.57 4.31 -10.45
CA GLN A 379 -0.43 4.27 -11.51
C GLN A 379 -0.38 5.53 -12.39
N LYS A 380 -0.86 5.40 -13.65
CA LYS A 380 -0.99 6.54 -14.58
C LYS A 380 -2.06 7.55 -14.17
N GLY A 381 -2.97 7.13 -13.32
CA GLY A 381 -4.13 7.87 -12.85
C GLY A 381 -5.27 6.91 -12.51
N TYR A 382 -6.42 7.47 -12.14
CA TYR A 382 -7.61 6.69 -11.92
C TYR A 382 -8.21 6.22 -13.27
N ALA A 383 -8.32 4.93 -13.45
CA ALA A 383 -8.79 4.33 -14.69
C ALA A 383 -10.24 3.81 -14.63
N GLY A 384 -11.01 4.22 -13.60
CA GLY A 384 -12.39 3.78 -13.39
C GLY A 384 -12.50 2.58 -12.45
N LYS A 385 -13.75 2.24 -12.06
CA LYS A 385 -14.03 1.20 -11.07
C LYS A 385 -13.63 -0.21 -11.52
N GLU A 386 -13.86 -0.54 -12.79
CA GLU A 386 -13.56 -1.89 -13.32
C GLU A 386 -12.05 -2.16 -13.29
N ALA A 387 -11.24 -1.22 -13.79
CA ALA A 387 -9.78 -1.36 -13.76
C ALA A 387 -9.24 -1.41 -12.32
N PHE A 388 -9.84 -0.66 -11.39
CA PHE A 388 -9.50 -0.73 -9.98
C PHE A 388 -9.85 -2.10 -9.38
N ALA A 389 -11.04 -2.65 -9.69
CA ALA A 389 -11.46 -3.96 -9.24
C ALA A 389 -10.55 -5.07 -9.74
N ASP A 390 -10.16 -5.04 -11.01
CA ASP A 390 -9.22 -6.02 -11.59
C ASP A 390 -7.87 -6.03 -10.86
N VAL A 391 -7.35 -4.86 -10.50
CA VAL A 391 -6.11 -4.74 -9.71
C VAL A 391 -6.33 -5.28 -8.30
N ALA A 392 -7.42 -4.88 -7.62
CA ALA A 392 -7.74 -5.32 -6.27
C ALA A 392 -7.88 -6.85 -6.18
N GLU A 393 -8.59 -7.46 -7.13
CA GLU A 393 -8.75 -8.92 -7.23
C GLU A 393 -7.40 -9.63 -7.41
N SER A 394 -6.55 -9.12 -8.32
CA SER A 394 -5.23 -9.71 -8.56
C SER A 394 -4.29 -9.68 -7.35
N LEU A 395 -4.52 -8.76 -6.42
CA LEU A 395 -3.73 -8.59 -5.20
C LEU A 395 -4.28 -9.42 -4.03
N SER A 396 -5.60 -9.53 -3.91
CA SER A 396 -6.25 -10.32 -2.86
C SER A 396 -6.23 -11.82 -3.17
N GLU A 397 -6.28 -12.18 -4.45
CA GLU A 397 -6.25 -13.57 -4.91
C GLU A 397 -5.11 -13.79 -5.92
N PRO A 398 -3.85 -13.77 -5.48
CA PRO A 398 -2.73 -13.95 -6.38
C PRO A 398 -2.72 -15.36 -6.96
N GLY A 399 -2.52 -15.46 -8.28
CA GLY A 399 -2.41 -16.73 -8.96
C GLY A 399 -1.26 -17.60 -8.42
N ILE A 400 -1.54 -18.84 -8.07
CA ILE A 400 -0.56 -19.80 -7.58
C ILE A 400 -0.20 -20.78 -8.71
N LEU A 401 1.10 -20.89 -9.00
CA LEU A 401 1.62 -21.90 -9.92
C LEU A 401 1.96 -23.16 -9.16
N LEU A 402 1.20 -24.21 -9.39
CA LEU A 402 1.49 -25.53 -8.82
C LEU A 402 2.04 -26.45 -9.93
N PRO A 403 3.16 -27.15 -9.69
CA PRO A 403 3.58 -28.24 -10.55
C PRO A 403 2.64 -29.44 -10.39
N THR A 404 2.47 -30.20 -11.45
CA THR A 404 1.67 -31.44 -11.37
C THR A 404 2.34 -32.45 -10.45
N PRO A 405 1.57 -33.34 -9.77
CA PRO A 405 2.15 -34.42 -8.97
C PRO A 405 3.11 -35.31 -9.77
N ASP A 406 2.78 -35.64 -11.02
CA ASP A 406 3.63 -36.44 -11.91
C ASP A 406 4.99 -35.76 -12.18
N TYR A 407 4.98 -34.42 -12.36
CA TYR A 407 6.22 -33.66 -12.53
C TYR A 407 7.06 -33.70 -11.25
N LEU A 408 6.45 -33.52 -10.07
CA LEU A 408 7.17 -33.57 -8.78
C LEU A 408 7.76 -34.97 -8.54
N HIS A 409 7.00 -36.00 -8.83
CA HIS A 409 7.46 -37.40 -8.75
C HIS A 409 8.63 -37.65 -9.72
N ALA A 410 8.49 -37.29 -11.00
CA ALA A 410 9.53 -37.47 -12.01
C ALA A 410 10.84 -36.70 -11.69
N GLN A 411 10.74 -35.59 -10.94
CA GLN A 411 11.90 -34.82 -10.47
C GLN A 411 12.45 -35.30 -9.13
N GLN A 412 11.82 -36.28 -8.49
CA GLN A 412 12.18 -36.76 -7.14
C GLN A 412 12.26 -35.60 -6.13
N ALA A 413 11.32 -34.64 -6.21
CA ALA A 413 11.35 -33.39 -5.47
C ALA A 413 11.30 -33.57 -3.94
N PHE A 414 10.74 -34.68 -3.48
CA PHE A 414 10.61 -35.04 -2.06
C PHE A 414 11.44 -36.28 -1.66
N GLY A 415 12.42 -36.64 -2.48
CA GLY A 415 13.24 -37.82 -2.28
C GLY A 415 12.74 -39.08 -3.04
N VAL A 416 13.39 -40.20 -2.82
CA VAL A 416 13.07 -41.51 -3.46
C VAL A 416 12.04 -42.23 -2.61
#